data_5f12b41a24ca584cf663a59b2ee72e3f
#
_entry.id   5f12b41a24ca584cf663a59b2ee72e3f
#
_cell.length_a   1.000
_cell.length_b   1.000
_cell.length_c   1.000
_cell.angle_alpha   90.00
_cell.angle_beta   90.00
_cell.angle_gamma   90.00
#
_symmetry.space_group_name_H-M   'P 1'
#
loop_
_entity.id
_entity.type
_entity.pdbx_description
1 polymer ?
#
loop_
_entity_poly.entity_id
_entity_poly.type
_entity_poly.pdbx_seq_one_letter_code
_entity_poly.pdbx_strand_id
1 'polypeptide(L)'
;GVGALTSTNGVKININGRCLTKNGSPVTGAVDIEYVEIFNKGNMLVTNKPTMGIMPNGDRSLLISGGEFFIKATQGGQALSAGCNINLQVPTNLTGGLDTAMILWNGIIDTNGDLVWKDAREDAGANGVKGGVDGNANTYFVSFGNFGWTNVDRFYSDPRPKTTILVGAPQGYNNTNSAIYLSYDGEGQNALAKLDTYTSAGLFSEHYG
;
A
#
# COMPACT_ATOMS: atom_id res chain seq x y z
N GLY A 1 8.64 -1.43 26.19
CA GLY A 1 9.62 -2.24 25.46
C GLY A 1 9.46 -2.09 23.94
N VAL A 2 10.43 -2.56 23.16
CA VAL A 2 10.26 -2.70 21.71
C VAL A 2 9.50 -4.00 21.47
N GLY A 3 8.34 -3.93 20.80
CA GLY A 3 7.63 -5.09 20.32
C GLY A 3 8.26 -5.55 19.00
N ALA A 4 8.80 -6.76 18.97
CA ALA A 4 9.24 -7.40 17.73
C ALA A 4 8.29 -8.55 17.42
N LEU A 5 7.66 -8.49 16.27
CA LEU A 5 6.74 -9.51 15.75
C LEU A 5 7.31 -10.07 14.45
N THR A 6 6.99 -11.31 14.13
CA THR A 6 7.32 -11.92 12.83
C THR A 6 6.07 -12.54 12.25
N SER A 7 5.72 -12.17 11.02
CA SER A 7 4.58 -12.74 10.31
C SER A 7 4.86 -14.16 9.81
N THR A 8 3.82 -14.84 9.33
CA THR A 8 3.95 -16.18 8.72
C THR A 8 4.79 -16.17 7.44
N ASN A 9 4.85 -15.04 6.72
CA ASN A 9 5.70 -14.88 5.55
C ASN A 9 7.13 -14.39 5.90
N GLY A 10 7.47 -14.28 7.18
CA GLY A 10 8.80 -13.89 7.64
C GLY A 10 9.06 -12.39 7.71
N VAL A 11 8.05 -11.54 7.51
CA VAL A 11 8.20 -10.10 7.73
C VAL A 11 8.40 -9.82 9.21
N LYS A 12 9.49 -9.11 9.55
CA LYS A 12 9.76 -8.68 10.91
C LYS A 12 9.23 -7.26 11.12
N ILE A 13 8.42 -7.07 12.15
CA ILE A 13 7.77 -5.81 12.49
C ILE A 13 8.33 -5.33 13.82
N ASN A 14 8.87 -4.11 13.84
CA ASN A 14 9.42 -3.50 15.06
C ASN A 14 8.64 -2.22 15.38
N ILE A 15 7.98 -2.20 16.54
CA ILE A 15 7.23 -1.05 17.06
C ILE A 15 7.80 -0.69 18.43
N ASN A 16 8.24 0.56 18.61
CA ASN A 16 8.70 1.01 19.91
C ASN A 16 7.51 1.43 20.79
N GLY A 17 7.12 0.57 21.70
CA GLY A 17 5.99 0.84 22.61
C GLY A 17 6.13 2.10 23.47
N ARG A 18 7.36 2.61 23.68
CA ARG A 18 7.58 3.87 24.40
C ARG A 18 7.17 5.10 23.60
N CYS A 19 7.05 4.96 22.28
CA CYS A 19 6.60 6.03 21.38
C CYS A 19 5.10 6.00 21.12
N LEU A 20 4.36 5.03 21.69
CA LEU A 20 2.92 4.96 21.51
C LEU A 20 2.20 5.94 22.43
N THR A 21 1.26 6.67 21.87
CA THR A 21 0.41 7.61 22.61
C THR A 21 -1.07 7.35 22.36
N LYS A 22 -1.87 7.63 23.37
CA LYS A 22 -3.32 7.61 23.35
C LYS A 22 -3.82 9.01 23.73
N ASN A 23 -4.47 9.70 22.76
CA ASN A 23 -4.90 11.10 22.97
C ASN A 23 -3.74 12.01 23.46
N GLY A 24 -2.54 11.81 22.92
CA GLY A 24 -1.35 12.59 23.29
C GLY A 24 -0.63 12.14 24.57
N SER A 25 -1.18 11.19 25.33
CA SER A 25 -0.57 10.68 26.56
C SER A 25 0.19 9.37 26.31
N PRO A 26 1.35 9.14 26.95
CA PRO A 26 2.08 7.88 26.84
C PRO A 26 1.24 6.67 27.24
N VAL A 27 1.38 5.59 26.50
CA VAL A 27 0.67 4.31 26.73
C VAL A 27 1.47 3.43 27.68
N THR A 28 0.78 2.80 28.63
CA THR A 28 1.34 1.78 29.53
C THR A 28 0.49 0.51 29.48
N GLY A 29 1.12 -0.65 29.65
CA GLY A 29 0.47 -1.94 29.62
C GLY A 29 0.39 -2.56 28.20
N ALA A 30 -0.48 -3.55 28.04
CA ALA A 30 -0.64 -4.28 26.78
C ALA A 30 -1.35 -3.42 25.73
N VAL A 31 -0.95 -3.62 24.47
CA VAL A 31 -1.59 -3.04 23.29
C VAL A 31 -1.91 -4.15 22.29
N ASP A 32 -2.97 -3.97 21.52
CA ASP A 32 -3.36 -4.87 20.44
C ASP A 32 -2.78 -4.33 19.13
N ILE A 33 -2.14 -5.21 18.36
CA ILE A 33 -1.60 -4.88 17.02
C ILE A 33 -2.37 -5.70 15.98
N GLU A 34 -3.00 -4.99 15.06
CA GLU A 34 -3.57 -5.54 13.83
C GLU A 34 -2.54 -5.38 12.71
N TYR A 35 -2.27 -6.46 12.00
CA TYR A 35 -1.32 -6.49 10.89
C TYR A 35 -1.88 -7.27 9.72
N VAL A 36 -1.80 -6.69 8.52
CA VAL A 36 -2.14 -7.34 7.25
C VAL A 36 -0.99 -7.16 6.28
N GLU A 37 -0.71 -8.17 5.47
CA GLU A 37 0.30 -8.13 4.41
C GLU A 37 -0.26 -8.73 3.12
N ILE A 38 0.01 -8.10 1.98
CA ILE A 38 -0.45 -8.52 0.66
C ILE A 38 0.74 -8.51 -0.30
N PHE A 39 1.02 -9.64 -0.96
CA PHE A 39 2.16 -9.80 -1.86
C PHE A 39 1.77 -10.23 -3.29
N ASN A 40 0.52 -10.57 -3.53
CA ASN A 40 0.10 -11.10 -4.82
C ASN A 40 -1.23 -10.55 -5.29
N LYS A 41 -1.42 -10.49 -6.62
CA LYS A 41 -2.60 -9.93 -7.26
C LYS A 41 -3.92 -10.62 -6.91
N GLY A 42 -3.88 -11.90 -6.55
CA GLY A 42 -5.09 -12.61 -6.10
C GLY A 42 -5.61 -12.05 -4.78
N ASN A 43 -4.72 -11.79 -3.81
CA ASN A 43 -5.08 -11.15 -2.55
C ASN A 43 -5.46 -9.68 -2.74
N MET A 44 -4.77 -8.94 -3.63
CA MET A 44 -5.15 -7.56 -4.00
C MET A 44 -6.57 -7.50 -4.55
N LEU A 45 -6.94 -8.45 -5.42
CA LEU A 45 -8.27 -8.53 -6.01
C LEU A 45 -9.36 -8.79 -4.96
N VAL A 46 -9.21 -9.83 -4.13
CA VAL A 46 -10.26 -10.22 -3.18
C VAL A 46 -10.41 -9.23 -2.02
N THR A 47 -9.38 -8.43 -1.75
CA THR A 47 -9.41 -7.38 -0.72
C THR A 47 -9.73 -5.99 -1.27
N ASN A 48 -9.89 -5.85 -2.58
CA ASN A 48 -10.00 -4.54 -3.27
C ASN A 48 -8.84 -3.59 -2.91
N LYS A 49 -7.62 -4.09 -3.04
CA LYS A 49 -6.39 -3.32 -2.79
C LYS A 49 -5.51 -3.36 -4.05
N PRO A 50 -5.87 -2.59 -5.10
CA PRO A 50 -5.08 -2.52 -6.32
C PRO A 50 -3.82 -1.66 -6.10
N THR A 51 -2.79 -1.92 -6.91
CA THR A 51 -1.53 -1.19 -6.88
C THR A 51 -1.59 0.04 -7.79
N MET A 52 -2.45 1.02 -7.45
CA MET A 52 -2.64 2.26 -8.23
C MET A 52 -2.03 3.45 -7.50
N GLY A 53 -0.92 3.98 -8.03
CA GLY A 53 -0.21 5.14 -7.48
C GLY A 53 -0.69 6.46 -8.09
N ILE A 54 -0.80 7.49 -7.26
CA ILE A 54 -1.13 8.85 -7.69
C ILE A 54 0.12 9.50 -8.29
N MET A 55 0.02 9.92 -9.54
CA MET A 55 1.04 10.67 -10.25
C MET A 55 1.03 12.14 -9.82
N PRO A 56 2.14 12.88 -10.02
CA PRO A 56 2.19 14.32 -9.69
C PRO A 56 1.15 15.19 -10.40
N ASN A 57 0.64 14.77 -11.55
CA ASN A 57 -0.44 15.44 -12.31
C ASN A 57 -1.84 15.08 -11.79
N GLY A 58 -1.95 14.18 -10.81
CA GLY A 58 -3.20 13.70 -10.23
C GLY A 58 -3.77 12.45 -10.89
N ASP A 59 -3.24 12.03 -12.05
CA ASP A 59 -3.61 10.78 -12.70
C ASP A 59 -3.12 9.58 -11.88
N ARG A 60 -3.63 8.41 -12.19
CA ARG A 60 -3.20 7.16 -11.57
C ARG A 60 -2.36 6.33 -12.51
N SER A 61 -1.41 5.59 -11.98
CA SER A 61 -0.58 4.67 -12.74
C SER A 61 -0.35 3.39 -11.95
N LEU A 62 -0.15 2.30 -12.69
CA LEU A 62 0.13 1.00 -12.10
C LEU A 62 1.47 1.02 -11.35
N LEU A 63 1.48 0.40 -10.18
CA LEU A 63 2.68 0.12 -9.42
C LEU A 63 3.01 -1.37 -9.45
N ILE A 64 4.30 -1.68 -9.40
CA ILE A 64 4.82 -3.02 -9.11
C ILE A 64 5.13 -3.06 -7.63
N SER A 65 4.54 -3.99 -6.91
CA SER A 65 4.60 -4.02 -5.46
C SER A 65 5.69 -4.94 -4.90
N GLY A 66 6.46 -4.43 -3.95
CA GLY A 66 7.33 -5.17 -3.05
C GLY A 66 6.62 -5.59 -1.74
N GLY A 67 5.33 -5.26 -1.61
CA GLY A 67 4.44 -5.65 -0.52
C GLY A 67 3.64 -4.50 0.06
N GLU A 68 2.33 -4.74 0.24
CA GLU A 68 1.40 -3.84 0.89
C GLU A 68 1.20 -4.27 2.34
N PHE A 69 1.21 -3.31 3.25
CA PHE A 69 1.15 -3.56 4.69
C PHE A 69 0.11 -2.65 5.35
N PHE A 70 -0.72 -3.23 6.20
CA PHE A 70 -1.56 -2.47 7.11
C PHE A 70 -1.13 -2.74 8.54
N ILE A 71 -0.93 -1.68 9.30
CA ILE A 71 -0.62 -1.77 10.73
C ILE A 71 -1.51 -0.80 11.50
N LYS A 72 -2.11 -1.31 12.58
CA LYS A 72 -2.90 -0.53 13.50
C LYS A 72 -2.59 -0.98 14.92
N ALA A 73 -2.45 -0.02 15.82
CA ALA A 73 -2.33 -0.28 17.25
C ALA A 73 -3.54 0.26 17.99
N THR A 74 -4.06 -0.53 18.94
CA THR A 74 -5.17 -0.10 19.80
C THR A 74 -4.92 -0.48 21.25
N GLN A 75 -5.58 0.23 22.17
CA GLN A 75 -5.66 -0.14 23.56
C GLN A 75 -7.08 0.11 24.09
N GLY A 76 -7.74 -0.96 24.54
CA GLY A 76 -9.14 -0.87 24.98
C GLY A 76 -10.07 -0.40 23.86
N GLY A 77 -9.82 -0.82 22.61
CA GLY A 77 -10.59 -0.45 21.43
C GLY A 77 -10.32 0.95 20.87
N GLN A 78 -9.49 1.76 21.51
CA GLN A 78 -9.12 3.09 21.01
C GLN A 78 -7.81 3.04 20.22
N ALA A 79 -7.76 3.74 19.08
CA ALA A 79 -6.58 3.83 18.25
C ALA A 79 -5.45 4.58 18.96
N LEU A 80 -4.23 4.12 18.71
CA LEU A 80 -3.00 4.74 19.20
C LEU A 80 -2.28 5.48 18.06
N SER A 81 -1.42 6.43 18.43
CA SER A 81 -0.53 7.11 17.50
C SER A 81 0.92 6.70 17.76
N ALA A 82 1.73 6.68 16.70
CA ALA A 82 3.15 6.40 16.78
C ALA A 82 3.95 7.71 16.80
N GLY A 83 4.70 7.95 17.87
CA GLY A 83 5.60 9.11 18.01
C GLY A 83 7.03 8.86 17.51
N CYS A 84 7.31 7.70 16.92
CA CYS A 84 8.55 7.37 16.22
C CYS A 84 8.26 6.34 15.13
N ASN A 85 9.25 6.14 14.23
CA ASN A 85 9.04 5.26 13.08
C ASN A 85 8.79 3.81 13.49
N ILE A 86 7.89 3.19 12.75
CA ILE A 86 7.67 1.75 12.65
C ILE A 86 8.64 1.22 11.62
N ASN A 87 9.25 0.06 11.87
CA ASN A 87 10.21 -0.52 10.95
C ASN A 87 9.80 -1.94 10.56
N LEU A 88 9.86 -2.24 9.26
CA LEU A 88 9.69 -3.58 8.73
C LEU A 88 11.00 -4.08 8.12
N GLN A 89 11.20 -5.39 8.18
CA GLN A 89 12.17 -6.12 7.38
C GLN A 89 11.38 -7.12 6.53
N VAL A 90 11.34 -6.89 5.23
CA VAL A 90 10.52 -7.65 4.29
C VAL A 90 11.43 -8.50 3.42
N PRO A 91 11.27 -9.85 3.42
CA PRO A 91 12.03 -10.71 2.52
C PRO A 91 11.77 -10.37 1.06
N THR A 92 12.82 -10.07 0.29
CA THR A 92 12.71 -9.67 -1.13
C THR A 92 12.19 -10.79 -2.03
N ASN A 93 12.40 -12.05 -1.65
CA ASN A 93 11.95 -13.21 -2.42
C ASN A 93 10.43 -13.37 -2.46
N LEU A 94 9.67 -12.68 -1.60
CA LEU A 94 8.21 -12.67 -1.63
C LEU A 94 7.64 -12.02 -2.90
N THR A 95 8.43 -11.14 -3.53
CA THR A 95 8.02 -10.37 -4.72
C THR A 95 9.04 -10.42 -5.86
N GLY A 96 9.83 -11.50 -5.94
CA GLY A 96 10.71 -11.77 -7.08
C GLY A 96 12.16 -11.30 -6.91
N GLY A 97 12.55 -10.80 -5.73
CA GLY A 97 13.90 -10.36 -5.42
C GLY A 97 14.04 -8.86 -5.19
N LEU A 98 15.26 -8.40 -4.96
CA LEU A 98 15.52 -6.98 -4.73
C LEU A 98 15.28 -6.16 -6.01
N ASP A 99 14.46 -5.13 -5.89
CA ASP A 99 14.33 -4.07 -6.88
C ASP A 99 14.68 -2.73 -6.20
N THR A 100 15.78 -2.11 -6.62
CA THR A 100 16.31 -0.88 -6.03
C THR A 100 15.52 0.38 -6.39
N ALA A 101 14.55 0.27 -7.30
CA ALA A 101 13.66 1.36 -7.65
C ALA A 101 12.43 1.46 -6.71
N MET A 102 12.28 0.50 -5.78
CA MET A 102 11.21 0.52 -4.80
C MET A 102 11.33 1.72 -3.86
N ILE A 103 10.23 2.41 -3.63
CA ILE A 103 10.10 3.53 -2.70
C ILE A 103 8.93 3.30 -1.74
N LEU A 104 8.83 4.17 -0.74
CA LEU A 104 7.75 4.15 0.23
C LEU A 104 6.50 4.85 -0.32
N TRP A 105 5.34 4.23 -0.11
CA TRP A 105 4.02 4.77 -0.44
C TRP A 105 3.11 4.75 0.78
N ASN A 106 2.28 5.79 0.93
CA ASN A 106 1.20 5.84 1.90
C ASN A 106 -0.14 5.51 1.23
N GLY A 107 -0.92 4.63 1.82
CA GLY A 107 -2.27 4.33 1.38
C GLY A 107 -3.26 5.40 1.85
N ILE A 108 -4.06 5.89 0.93
CA ILE A 108 -5.10 6.88 1.16
C ILE A 108 -6.43 6.30 0.68
N ILE A 109 -7.49 6.44 1.47
CA ILE A 109 -8.84 6.15 1.00
C ILE A 109 -9.38 7.40 0.31
N ASP A 110 -9.68 7.27 -0.97
CA ASP A 110 -10.21 8.38 -1.78
C ASP A 110 -11.70 8.64 -1.50
N THR A 111 -12.27 9.61 -2.20
CA THR A 111 -13.67 9.99 -2.06
C THR A 111 -14.65 8.90 -2.51
N ASN A 112 -14.20 7.93 -3.31
CA ASN A 112 -14.97 6.79 -3.76
C ASN A 112 -14.86 5.58 -2.79
N GLY A 113 -14.03 5.69 -1.75
CA GLY A 113 -13.74 4.61 -0.81
C GLY A 113 -12.66 3.65 -1.29
N ASP A 114 -11.94 3.97 -2.36
CA ASP A 114 -10.87 3.15 -2.90
C ASP A 114 -9.53 3.46 -2.25
N LEU A 115 -8.73 2.42 -2.00
CA LEU A 115 -7.35 2.59 -1.59
C LEU A 115 -6.51 2.98 -2.81
N VAL A 116 -5.80 4.10 -2.67
CA VAL A 116 -4.83 4.60 -3.64
C VAL A 116 -3.51 4.91 -2.95
N TRP A 117 -2.42 4.85 -3.68
CA TRP A 117 -1.08 4.98 -3.13
C TRP A 117 -0.46 6.32 -3.49
N LYS A 118 -0.03 7.08 -2.47
CA LYS A 118 0.66 8.36 -2.62
C LYS A 118 2.14 8.19 -2.28
N ASP A 119 3.01 8.76 -3.11
CA ASP A 119 4.46 8.81 -2.83
C ASP A 119 4.72 9.43 -1.45
N ALA A 120 5.41 8.69 -0.59
CA ALA A 120 5.64 9.06 0.81
C ALA A 120 7.06 9.59 1.07
N ARG A 121 7.90 9.75 0.04
CA ARG A 121 9.31 10.17 0.22
C ARG A 121 9.45 11.54 0.86
N GLU A 122 8.47 12.41 0.65
CA GLU A 122 8.46 13.76 1.24
C GLU A 122 7.60 13.86 2.52
N ASP A 123 6.89 12.79 2.88
CA ASP A 123 6.04 12.79 4.06
C ASP A 123 6.87 12.51 5.33
N ALA A 124 6.77 13.40 6.31
CA ALA A 124 7.31 13.14 7.65
C ALA A 124 6.24 12.46 8.51
N GLY A 125 6.66 11.48 9.30
CA GLY A 125 5.81 10.87 10.32
C GLY A 125 5.47 11.81 11.47
N ALA A 126 4.71 11.32 12.43
CA ALA A 126 4.30 12.09 13.63
C ALA A 126 5.49 12.66 14.44
N ASN A 127 6.67 12.06 14.29
CA ASN A 127 7.93 12.49 14.91
C ASN A 127 8.74 13.49 14.06
N GLY A 128 8.21 13.92 12.90
CA GLY A 128 8.91 14.81 11.96
C GLY A 128 10.03 14.13 11.15
N VAL A 129 10.19 12.80 11.26
CA VAL A 129 11.21 12.04 10.54
C VAL A 129 10.58 11.40 9.30
N LYS A 130 11.20 11.62 8.14
CA LYS A 130 10.77 10.99 6.89
C LYS A 130 10.99 9.48 6.96
N GLY A 131 10.07 8.75 6.37
CA GLY A 131 10.20 7.32 6.13
C GLY A 131 11.04 7.04 4.89
N GLY A 132 11.22 5.76 4.58
CA GLY A 132 11.92 5.33 3.37
C GLY A 132 12.03 3.83 3.24
N VAL A 133 12.57 3.41 2.12
CA VAL A 133 12.92 2.02 1.81
C VAL A 133 14.40 1.98 1.45
N ASP A 134 15.09 1.02 2.06
CA ASP A 134 16.44 0.62 1.69
C ASP A 134 16.44 -0.91 1.51
N GLY A 135 17.46 -1.49 0.92
CA GLY A 135 17.47 -2.92 0.70
C GLY A 135 18.82 -3.53 0.43
N ASN A 136 18.88 -4.83 0.65
CA ASN A 136 19.95 -5.70 0.19
C ASN A 136 19.34 -6.92 -0.54
N ALA A 137 20.17 -7.81 -1.05
CA ALA A 137 19.72 -8.94 -1.88
C ALA A 137 18.55 -9.75 -1.28
N ASN A 138 18.42 -9.78 0.05
CA ASN A 138 17.46 -10.64 0.75
C ASN A 138 16.36 -9.89 1.51
N THR A 139 16.48 -8.57 1.72
CA THR A 139 15.60 -7.84 2.64
C THR A 139 15.42 -6.40 2.22
N TYR A 140 14.16 -5.94 2.14
CA TYR A 140 13.83 -4.52 2.20
C TYR A 140 13.74 -4.07 3.66
N PHE A 141 14.38 -2.96 3.97
CA PHE A 141 14.27 -2.24 5.26
C PHE A 141 13.36 -1.05 5.06
N VAL A 142 12.18 -1.11 5.66
CA VAL A 142 11.12 -0.11 5.49
C VAL A 142 10.93 0.64 6.78
N SER A 143 10.87 1.97 6.71
CA SER A 143 10.65 2.85 7.87
C SER A 143 9.56 3.87 7.55
N PHE A 144 8.56 4.01 8.43
CA PHE A 144 7.45 4.95 8.26
C PHE A 144 6.89 5.41 9.61
N GLY A 145 6.28 6.58 9.64
CA GLY A 145 5.93 7.27 10.89
C GLY A 145 4.46 7.19 11.32
N ASN A 146 3.57 6.57 10.53
CA ASN A 146 2.15 6.55 10.81
C ASN A 146 1.57 5.14 10.73
N PHE A 147 0.55 4.86 11.55
CA PHE A 147 -0.29 3.68 11.37
C PHE A 147 -1.18 3.82 10.13
N GLY A 148 -1.62 2.71 9.57
CA GLY A 148 -2.45 2.62 8.38
C GLY A 148 -1.84 1.77 7.29
N TRP A 149 -2.23 2.02 6.04
CA TRP A 149 -1.69 1.35 4.87
C TRP A 149 -0.37 1.98 4.45
N THR A 150 0.63 1.16 4.22
CA THR A 150 1.92 1.52 3.61
C THR A 150 2.31 0.47 2.58
N ASN A 151 3.09 0.87 1.58
CA ASN A 151 3.49 -0.01 0.50
C ASN A 151 4.94 0.26 0.09
N VAL A 152 5.57 -0.76 -0.44
CA VAL A 152 6.93 -0.73 -1.00
C VAL A 152 6.80 -1.00 -2.49
N ASP A 153 6.71 0.05 -3.30
CA ASP A 153 6.39 -0.06 -4.72
C ASP A 153 7.29 0.81 -5.58
N ARG A 154 7.31 0.52 -6.88
CA ARG A 154 7.78 1.44 -7.92
C ARG A 154 6.72 1.61 -9.00
N PHE A 155 6.78 2.69 -9.74
CA PHE A 155 5.96 2.81 -10.94
C PHE A 155 6.29 1.70 -11.95
N TYR A 156 5.23 1.15 -12.54
CA TYR A 156 5.36 0.42 -13.79
C TYR A 156 5.70 1.42 -14.88
N SER A 157 6.84 1.22 -15.54
CA SER A 157 7.31 2.10 -16.60
C SER A 157 7.40 1.30 -17.89
N ASP A 158 6.46 1.53 -18.80
CA ASP A 158 6.47 0.99 -20.15
C ASP A 158 6.64 2.14 -21.14
N PRO A 159 7.69 2.16 -21.98
CA PRO A 159 7.91 3.21 -22.98
C PRO A 159 7.01 3.09 -24.21
N ARG A 160 6.24 2.01 -24.35
CA ARG A 160 5.34 1.82 -25.50
C ARG A 160 4.20 2.85 -25.48
N PRO A 161 3.59 3.11 -26.64
CA PRO A 161 2.45 4.00 -26.73
C PRO A 161 1.31 3.54 -25.80
N LYS A 162 0.73 4.50 -25.10
CA LYS A 162 -0.38 4.27 -24.19
C LYS A 162 -1.70 4.18 -24.94
N THR A 163 -2.65 3.44 -24.38
CA THR A 163 -3.99 3.30 -24.94
C THR A 163 -5.05 3.45 -23.86
N THR A 164 -6.22 3.89 -24.24
CA THR A 164 -7.39 3.92 -23.35
C THR A 164 -8.15 2.62 -23.48
N ILE A 165 -8.40 1.97 -22.33
CA ILE A 165 -9.28 0.81 -22.23
C ILE A 165 -10.66 1.26 -21.82
N LEU A 166 -11.69 0.81 -22.54
CA LEU A 166 -13.09 1.08 -22.24
C LEU A 166 -13.81 -0.25 -22.05
N VAL A 167 -14.49 -0.43 -20.92
CA VAL A 167 -15.21 -1.66 -20.59
C VAL A 167 -16.64 -1.35 -20.21
N GLY A 168 -17.60 -1.93 -20.97
CA GLY A 168 -19.02 -1.90 -20.65
C GLY A 168 -19.39 -3.03 -19.67
N ALA A 169 -20.11 -2.69 -18.62
CA ALA A 169 -20.67 -3.69 -17.72
C ALA A 169 -22.06 -4.15 -18.22
N PRO A 170 -22.53 -5.36 -17.86
CA PRO A 170 -23.90 -5.80 -18.14
C PRO A 170 -24.95 -4.88 -17.52
N GLN A 171 -26.18 -4.93 -18.05
CA GLN A 171 -27.29 -4.15 -17.51
C GLN A 171 -27.49 -4.37 -16.00
N GLY A 172 -27.62 -3.30 -15.23
CA GLY A 172 -27.75 -3.31 -13.78
C GLY A 172 -26.42 -3.14 -13.03
N TYR A 173 -25.28 -3.17 -13.72
CA TYR A 173 -23.96 -2.98 -13.14
C TYR A 173 -23.33 -1.65 -13.57
N ASN A 174 -22.71 -0.94 -12.62
CA ASN A 174 -22.07 0.34 -12.85
C ASN A 174 -20.99 0.59 -11.77
N ASN A 175 -20.40 1.78 -11.74
CA ASN A 175 -19.34 2.13 -10.78
C ASN A 175 -19.79 2.20 -9.31
N THR A 176 -21.08 2.12 -8.99
CA THR A 176 -21.56 2.10 -7.60
C THR A 176 -21.68 0.70 -7.02
N ASN A 177 -21.71 -0.33 -7.86
CA ASN A 177 -21.89 -1.72 -7.44
C ASN A 177 -20.93 -2.71 -8.10
N SER A 178 -19.97 -2.23 -8.90
CA SER A 178 -19.02 -3.08 -9.62
C SER A 178 -17.64 -2.42 -9.71
N ALA A 179 -16.62 -3.24 -9.82
CA ALA A 179 -15.26 -2.81 -10.10
C ALA A 179 -14.65 -3.68 -11.21
N ILE A 180 -13.86 -3.07 -12.08
CA ILE A 180 -13.15 -3.74 -13.15
C ILE A 180 -11.64 -3.67 -12.88
N TYR A 181 -10.98 -4.81 -12.97
CA TYR A 181 -9.54 -4.92 -12.76
C TYR A 181 -8.86 -5.43 -14.02
N LEU A 182 -7.64 -4.96 -14.23
CA LEU A 182 -6.76 -5.42 -15.30
C LEU A 182 -5.57 -6.15 -14.69
N SER A 183 -5.36 -7.38 -15.11
CA SER A 183 -4.18 -8.18 -14.79
C SER A 183 -3.31 -8.31 -16.03
N TYR A 184 -2.07 -7.86 -15.94
CA TYR A 184 -1.10 -8.00 -17.02
C TYR A 184 -0.50 -9.40 -17.04
N ASP A 185 -0.47 -10.03 -18.23
CA ASP A 185 0.27 -11.27 -18.42
C ASP A 185 1.78 -10.96 -18.51
N GLY A 186 2.58 -11.74 -17.79
CA GLY A 186 4.04 -11.60 -17.80
C GLY A 186 4.62 -10.61 -16.79
N GLU A 187 3.82 -9.81 -16.11
CA GLU A 187 4.27 -8.81 -15.11
C GLU A 187 4.19 -9.35 -13.69
N GLY A 188 4.59 -10.55 -13.43
CA GLY A 188 4.63 -11.11 -12.09
C GLY A 188 3.25 -11.19 -11.40
N GLN A 189 3.26 -11.58 -10.13
CA GLN A 189 2.04 -11.78 -9.33
C GLN A 189 1.70 -10.59 -8.43
N ASN A 190 2.48 -9.53 -8.47
CA ASN A 190 2.52 -8.45 -7.49
C ASN A 190 2.06 -7.09 -8.05
N ALA A 191 1.19 -7.10 -9.05
CA ALA A 191 0.58 -5.89 -9.62
C ALA A 191 -0.87 -6.16 -10.01
N LEU A 192 -1.76 -5.22 -9.69
CA LEU A 192 -3.16 -5.26 -10.08
C LEU A 192 -3.64 -3.84 -10.39
N ALA A 193 -4.05 -3.59 -11.63
CA ALA A 193 -4.67 -2.32 -12.00
C ALA A 193 -6.18 -2.36 -11.78
N LYS A 194 -6.77 -1.19 -11.52
CA LYS A 194 -8.21 -0.98 -11.46
C LYS A 194 -8.59 0.10 -12.48
N LEU A 195 -9.67 -0.12 -13.24
CA LEU A 195 -10.27 0.92 -14.07
C LEU A 195 -11.08 1.83 -13.14
N ASP A 196 -10.53 2.96 -12.77
CA ASP A 196 -11.05 3.84 -11.72
C ASP A 196 -11.84 5.06 -12.25
N THR A 197 -11.85 5.25 -13.55
CA THR A 197 -12.66 6.26 -14.22
C THR A 197 -13.97 5.66 -14.74
N TYR A 198 -15.09 6.35 -14.53
CA TYR A 198 -16.37 5.99 -15.10
C TYR A 198 -16.88 7.11 -16.00
N THR A 199 -17.01 6.82 -17.30
CA THR A 199 -17.34 7.83 -18.30
C THR A 199 -18.81 8.24 -18.27
N SER A 200 -19.16 9.39 -18.85
CA SER A 200 -20.55 9.81 -19.04
C SER A 200 -21.36 8.88 -19.94
N ALA A 201 -20.68 8.05 -20.75
CA ALA A 201 -21.31 7.01 -21.57
C ALA A 201 -21.57 5.70 -20.79
N GLY A 202 -21.28 5.65 -19.48
CA GLY A 202 -21.49 4.46 -18.65
C GLY A 202 -20.44 3.37 -18.85
N LEU A 203 -19.20 3.74 -19.16
CA LEU A 203 -18.08 2.79 -19.36
C LEU A 203 -17.02 2.98 -18.28
N PHE A 204 -16.48 1.87 -17.76
CA PHE A 204 -15.26 1.89 -16.98
C PHE A 204 -14.08 2.18 -17.91
N SER A 205 -13.16 3.00 -17.45
CA SER A 205 -12.05 3.47 -18.27
C SER A 205 -10.77 3.62 -17.47
N GLU A 206 -9.67 3.40 -18.15
CA GLU A 206 -8.34 3.78 -17.69
C GLU A 206 -7.42 3.98 -18.89
N HIS A 207 -6.39 4.82 -18.73
CA HIS A 207 -5.40 5.08 -19.77
C HIS A 207 -4.08 4.43 -19.38
N TYR A 208 -3.78 3.29 -20.02
CA TYR A 208 -2.59 2.49 -19.74
C TYR A 208 -1.57 2.51 -20.87
N GLY A 209 -0.31 2.40 -20.45
CA GLY A 209 0.79 2.06 -21.28
C GLY A 209 1.97 1.57 -20.48
#